data_e626c82a2e5f1a04832528800798e5eb
#
_entry.id   e626c82a2e5f1a04832528800798e5eb
#
_cell.length_a   1.000
_cell.length_b   1.000
_cell.length_c   1.000
_cell.angle_alpha   90.00
_cell.angle_beta   90.00
_cell.angle_gamma   90.00
#
_symmetry.space_group_name_H-M   'P 1'
#
loop_
_entity.id
_entity.type
_entity.pdbx_description
1 polymer ?
#
loop_
_entity_poly.entity_id
_entity_poly.type
_entity_poly.pdbx_seq_one_letter_code
_entity_poly.pdbx_strand_id
1 'polypeptide(L)'
;MTDASTAPTLAGETIDRDRLKRLLADAPAALHFEQCDFDGTDLSGLDLRRAKFVDCSFAESVFRKTQLADSRWMSCRTRQADFEMADLTDARFMACDLNNTGWHRAKLSATLFTEVKLTGAHFHEAQVLGIGFHDSLLSGADLRGMSFRKQTLERLDFSDADLGGCDFRDAVFEGGSLRDANLKNARFDGADLRSVDLGGLRIAHVAQFFKGAIISSDQAATLVSELGIRVM
;
A
#
# COMPACT_ATOMS: atom_id res chain seq x y z
N MET A 1 -22.59 -1.28 -35.29
CA MET A 1 -21.89 -0.59 -34.21
C MET A 1 -22.73 -0.82 -32.96
N THR A 2 -22.43 -1.87 -32.22
CA THR A 2 -23.15 -2.21 -30.97
C THR A 2 -22.62 -1.28 -29.89
N ASP A 3 -23.54 -0.52 -29.32
CA ASP A 3 -23.36 0.38 -28.18
C ASP A 3 -22.64 -0.39 -27.06
N ALA A 4 -21.49 0.13 -26.62
CA ALA A 4 -20.78 -0.43 -25.47
C ALA A 4 -21.69 -0.20 -24.27
N SER A 5 -22.41 -1.25 -23.86
CA SER A 5 -23.26 -1.25 -22.68
C SER A 5 -22.46 -0.71 -21.50
N THR A 6 -22.67 0.54 -21.15
CA THR A 6 -22.09 1.13 -19.94
C THR A 6 -22.59 0.34 -18.74
N ALA A 7 -21.67 -0.16 -17.92
CA ALA A 7 -22.02 -0.87 -16.70
C ALA A 7 -22.99 0.00 -15.84
N PRO A 8 -24.02 -0.60 -15.23
CA PRO A 8 -24.95 0.14 -14.39
C PRO A 8 -24.21 0.79 -13.23
N THR A 9 -24.41 2.10 -13.03
CA THR A 9 -23.89 2.83 -11.87
C THR A 9 -24.93 2.82 -10.76
N LEU A 10 -24.53 2.35 -9.58
CA LEU A 10 -25.32 2.44 -8.35
C LEU A 10 -24.74 3.57 -7.51
N ALA A 11 -25.61 4.48 -7.05
CA ALA A 11 -25.16 5.67 -6.32
C ALA A 11 -25.94 5.91 -5.03
N GLY A 12 -25.21 6.25 -3.96
CA GLY A 12 -25.80 6.68 -2.68
C GLY A 12 -26.59 5.61 -1.93
N GLU A 13 -26.35 4.32 -2.22
CA GLU A 13 -27.07 3.20 -1.58
C GLU A 13 -26.21 2.56 -0.46
N THR A 14 -26.88 2.07 0.57
CA THR A 14 -26.28 1.07 1.48
C THR A 14 -26.42 -0.32 0.85
N ILE A 15 -25.31 -0.99 0.68
CA ILE A 15 -25.23 -2.29 -0.04
C ILE A 15 -24.83 -3.39 0.93
N ASP A 16 -25.80 -4.21 1.30
CA ASP A 16 -25.52 -5.45 2.04
C ASP A 16 -25.13 -6.61 1.09
N ARG A 17 -24.70 -7.72 1.69
CA ARG A 17 -24.30 -8.93 0.94
C ARG A 17 -25.37 -9.46 0.02
N ASP A 18 -26.62 -9.49 0.46
CA ASP A 18 -27.71 -10.08 -0.33
C ASP A 18 -28.10 -9.16 -1.49
N ARG A 19 -28.09 -7.85 -1.28
CA ARG A 19 -28.26 -6.86 -2.36
C ARG A 19 -27.15 -7.02 -3.40
N LEU A 20 -25.90 -7.13 -2.97
CA LEU A 20 -24.78 -7.30 -3.88
C LEU A 20 -24.84 -8.62 -4.67
N LYS A 21 -25.24 -9.72 -4.03
CA LYS A 21 -25.43 -11.01 -4.75
C LYS A 21 -26.50 -10.90 -5.85
N ARG A 22 -27.61 -10.22 -5.59
CA ARG A 22 -28.62 -9.99 -6.62
C ARG A 22 -28.07 -9.18 -7.78
N LEU A 23 -27.34 -8.08 -7.48
CA LEU A 23 -26.70 -7.26 -8.50
C LEU A 23 -25.73 -8.05 -9.37
N LEU A 24 -24.92 -8.90 -8.75
CA LEU A 24 -23.97 -9.76 -9.47
C LEU A 24 -24.63 -10.82 -10.33
N ALA A 25 -25.79 -11.33 -9.92
CA ALA A 25 -26.56 -12.31 -10.72
C ALA A 25 -27.19 -11.65 -11.97
N ASP A 26 -27.57 -10.39 -11.87
CA ASP A 26 -28.26 -9.66 -12.94
C ASP A 26 -27.30 -8.93 -13.90
N ALA A 27 -26.02 -8.74 -13.51
CA ALA A 27 -25.07 -7.94 -14.27
C ALA A 27 -24.03 -8.82 -15.00
N PRO A 28 -24.06 -8.88 -16.34
CA PRO A 28 -23.02 -9.55 -17.11
C PRO A 28 -21.74 -8.73 -17.23
N ALA A 29 -21.72 -7.47 -16.78
CA ALA A 29 -20.61 -6.54 -16.87
C ALA A 29 -20.12 -6.10 -15.49
N ALA A 30 -18.92 -5.51 -15.44
CA ALA A 30 -18.36 -4.94 -14.20
C ALA A 30 -19.32 -3.90 -13.58
N LEU A 31 -19.51 -3.96 -12.25
CA LEU A 31 -20.35 -3.03 -11.52
C LEU A 31 -19.61 -1.71 -11.25
N HIS A 32 -20.33 -0.62 -11.22
CA HIS A 32 -19.84 0.69 -10.83
C HIS A 32 -20.64 1.21 -9.64
N PHE A 33 -19.96 1.51 -8.54
CA PHE A 33 -20.54 2.04 -7.31
C PHE A 33 -19.99 3.44 -7.04
N GLU A 34 -20.86 4.36 -6.72
CA GLU A 34 -20.53 5.74 -6.40
C GLU A 34 -21.22 6.15 -5.10
N GLN A 35 -20.45 6.66 -4.13
CA GLN A 35 -20.96 7.09 -2.82
C GLN A 35 -21.79 6.03 -2.10
N CYS A 36 -21.49 4.74 -2.31
CA CYS A 36 -22.19 3.63 -1.66
C CYS A 36 -21.54 3.28 -0.33
N ASP A 37 -22.37 2.77 0.59
CA ASP A 37 -21.97 2.32 1.91
C ASP A 37 -22.00 0.79 1.99
N PHE A 38 -20.83 0.19 2.26
CA PHE A 38 -20.62 -1.24 2.48
C PHE A 38 -20.05 -1.53 3.87
N ASP A 39 -20.06 -0.57 4.79
CA ASP A 39 -19.43 -0.70 6.10
C ASP A 39 -19.89 -1.97 6.82
N GLY A 40 -18.93 -2.72 7.39
CA GLY A 40 -19.18 -3.99 8.07
C GLY A 40 -19.69 -5.13 7.20
N THR A 41 -19.83 -4.93 5.89
CA THR A 41 -20.39 -5.95 4.99
C THR A 41 -19.41 -7.09 4.72
N ASP A 42 -19.88 -8.34 4.79
CA ASP A 42 -19.12 -9.51 4.38
C ASP A 42 -19.25 -9.73 2.87
N LEU A 43 -18.17 -9.43 2.16
CA LEU A 43 -18.04 -9.56 0.71
C LEU A 43 -17.24 -10.83 0.31
N SER A 44 -16.98 -11.72 1.27
CA SER A 44 -16.11 -12.87 1.08
C SER A 44 -16.54 -13.76 -0.08
N GLY A 45 -15.55 -14.10 -0.93
CA GLY A 45 -15.71 -15.04 -2.05
C GLY A 45 -16.54 -14.52 -3.22
N LEU A 46 -16.98 -13.26 -3.22
CA LEU A 46 -17.73 -12.69 -4.34
C LEU A 46 -16.80 -12.35 -5.52
N ASP A 47 -17.36 -12.33 -6.71
CA ASP A 47 -16.68 -11.91 -7.93
C ASP A 47 -16.95 -10.42 -8.21
N LEU A 48 -15.99 -9.58 -7.88
CA LEU A 48 -16.00 -8.14 -8.07
C LEU A 48 -14.86 -7.70 -9.01
N ARG A 49 -14.43 -8.58 -9.89
CA ARG A 49 -13.39 -8.25 -10.87
C ARG A 49 -13.83 -7.10 -11.74
N ARG A 50 -12.91 -6.18 -12.00
CA ARG A 50 -13.12 -4.96 -12.79
C ARG A 50 -14.17 -4.00 -12.22
N ALA A 51 -14.68 -4.25 -11.01
CA ALA A 51 -15.59 -3.31 -10.36
C ALA A 51 -14.91 -1.95 -10.15
N LYS A 52 -15.70 -0.89 -10.23
CA LYS A 52 -15.30 0.47 -9.92
C LYS A 52 -15.99 0.94 -8.65
N PHE A 53 -15.22 1.53 -7.74
CA PHE A 53 -15.71 2.12 -6.51
C PHE A 53 -15.20 3.56 -6.42
N VAL A 54 -16.10 4.51 -6.35
CA VAL A 54 -15.79 5.93 -6.24
C VAL A 54 -16.48 6.50 -5.00
N ASP A 55 -15.71 7.15 -4.13
CA ASP A 55 -16.22 7.77 -2.88
C ASP A 55 -17.01 6.80 -1.96
N CYS A 56 -16.76 5.49 -2.07
CA CYS A 56 -17.46 4.47 -1.29
C CYS A 56 -16.81 4.24 0.09
N SER A 57 -17.61 3.75 1.05
CA SER A 57 -17.17 3.35 2.37
C SER A 57 -17.22 1.83 2.54
N PHE A 58 -16.17 1.26 3.14
CA PHE A 58 -15.98 -0.16 3.42
C PHE A 58 -15.31 -0.35 4.78
N ALA A 59 -15.58 0.54 5.73
CA ALA A 59 -14.97 0.39 7.05
C ALA A 59 -15.35 -0.97 7.67
N GLU A 60 -14.35 -1.70 8.19
CA GLU A 60 -14.52 -3.02 8.82
C GLU A 60 -15.16 -4.09 7.92
N SER A 61 -15.19 -3.88 6.60
CA SER A 61 -15.72 -4.87 5.64
C SER A 61 -14.79 -6.05 5.47
N VAL A 62 -15.36 -7.22 5.12
CA VAL A 62 -14.61 -8.47 4.96
C VAL A 62 -14.55 -8.88 3.49
N PHE A 63 -13.35 -8.90 2.92
CA PHE A 63 -13.08 -9.27 1.52
C PHE A 63 -12.35 -10.61 1.40
N ARG A 64 -12.49 -11.52 2.34
CA ARG A 64 -11.76 -12.79 2.32
C ARG A 64 -12.03 -13.58 1.06
N LYS A 65 -10.97 -13.92 0.31
CA LYS A 65 -11.04 -14.68 -0.95
C LYS A 65 -11.91 -14.02 -2.03
N THR A 66 -12.22 -12.72 -1.92
CA THR A 66 -12.95 -11.96 -2.94
C THR A 66 -12.10 -11.82 -4.19
N GLN A 67 -12.71 -11.96 -5.37
CA GLN A 67 -12.07 -11.70 -6.65
C GLN A 67 -12.19 -10.20 -6.97
N LEU A 68 -11.10 -9.49 -6.96
CA LEU A 68 -10.99 -8.03 -7.17
C LEU A 68 -9.97 -7.67 -8.25
N ALA A 69 -9.57 -8.63 -9.08
CA ALA A 69 -8.60 -8.35 -10.14
C ALA A 69 -9.12 -7.25 -11.08
N ASP A 70 -8.20 -6.35 -11.50
CA ASP A 70 -8.51 -5.18 -12.32
C ASP A 70 -9.49 -4.17 -11.70
N SER A 71 -9.84 -4.28 -10.41
CA SER A 71 -10.74 -3.31 -9.76
C SER A 71 -10.12 -1.92 -9.64
N ARG A 72 -10.96 -0.89 -9.58
CA ARG A 72 -10.57 0.51 -9.47
C ARG A 72 -11.23 1.15 -8.26
N TRP A 73 -10.41 1.75 -7.40
CA TRP A 73 -10.83 2.36 -6.15
C TRP A 73 -10.38 3.82 -6.15
N MET A 74 -11.31 4.75 -6.04
CA MET A 74 -11.02 6.17 -6.02
C MET A 74 -11.69 6.82 -4.81
N SER A 75 -10.92 7.52 -3.99
CA SER A 75 -11.41 8.25 -2.80
C SER A 75 -12.20 7.38 -1.80
N CYS A 76 -11.94 6.06 -1.79
CA CYS A 76 -12.67 5.13 -0.92
C CYS A 76 -12.09 5.09 0.49
N ARG A 77 -12.93 4.77 1.48
CA ARG A 77 -12.55 4.54 2.87
C ARG A 77 -12.71 3.07 3.19
N THR A 78 -11.60 2.36 3.44
CA THR A 78 -11.61 0.92 3.74
C THR A 78 -10.88 0.61 5.06
N ARG A 79 -10.98 1.52 6.02
CA ARG A 79 -10.30 1.37 7.31
C ARG A 79 -10.66 0.03 7.96
N GLN A 80 -9.65 -0.68 8.48
CA GLN A 80 -9.80 -1.95 9.17
C GLN A 80 -10.47 -3.06 8.33
N ALA A 81 -10.58 -2.88 7.00
CA ALA A 81 -11.09 -3.91 6.12
C ALA A 81 -10.11 -5.09 6.01
N ASP A 82 -10.66 -6.30 5.87
CA ASP A 82 -9.93 -7.55 5.81
C ASP A 82 -9.91 -8.11 4.37
N PHE A 83 -8.75 -8.02 3.72
CA PHE A 83 -8.50 -8.55 2.37
C PHE A 83 -7.77 -9.90 2.40
N GLU A 84 -7.90 -10.68 3.48
CA GLU A 84 -7.22 -11.98 3.58
C GLU A 84 -7.52 -12.87 2.36
N MET A 85 -6.46 -13.34 1.70
CA MET A 85 -6.53 -14.21 0.50
C MET A 85 -7.32 -13.61 -0.68
N ALA A 86 -7.67 -12.33 -0.68
CA ALA A 86 -8.32 -11.69 -1.82
C ALA A 86 -7.37 -11.63 -3.04
N ASP A 87 -7.94 -11.68 -4.23
CA ASP A 87 -7.20 -11.52 -5.49
C ASP A 87 -7.40 -10.09 -6.02
N LEU A 88 -6.36 -9.26 -5.86
CA LEU A 88 -6.33 -7.87 -6.30
C LEU A 88 -5.30 -7.65 -7.42
N THR A 89 -4.97 -8.69 -8.16
CA THR A 89 -4.04 -8.58 -9.30
C THR A 89 -4.48 -7.43 -10.22
N ASP A 90 -3.54 -6.56 -10.59
CA ASP A 90 -3.77 -5.36 -11.41
C ASP A 90 -4.79 -4.35 -10.83
N ALA A 91 -5.18 -4.46 -9.57
CA ALA A 91 -6.07 -3.48 -8.93
C ALA A 91 -5.37 -2.12 -8.75
N ARG A 92 -6.13 -1.04 -8.72
CA ARG A 92 -5.61 0.31 -8.51
C ARG A 92 -6.40 1.04 -7.44
N PHE A 93 -5.66 1.58 -6.48
CA PHE A 93 -6.18 2.43 -5.42
C PHE A 93 -5.62 3.84 -5.59
N MET A 94 -6.50 4.83 -5.63
CA MET A 94 -6.13 6.24 -5.74
C MET A 94 -6.84 7.06 -4.67
N ALA A 95 -6.10 7.87 -3.92
CA ALA A 95 -6.60 8.75 -2.88
C ALA A 95 -7.45 8.04 -1.80
N CYS A 96 -7.16 6.76 -1.52
CA CYS A 96 -7.95 5.94 -0.60
C CYS A 96 -7.39 5.96 0.83
N ASP A 97 -8.28 5.80 1.81
CA ASP A 97 -7.92 5.58 3.20
C ASP A 97 -8.02 4.08 3.53
N LEU A 98 -6.86 3.43 3.57
CA LEU A 98 -6.66 2.00 3.79
C LEU A 98 -5.99 1.73 5.17
N ASN A 99 -6.17 2.63 6.13
CA ASN A 99 -5.51 2.49 7.44
C ASN A 99 -5.94 1.20 8.16
N ASN A 100 -4.95 0.52 8.77
CA ASN A 100 -5.13 -0.71 9.54
C ASN A 100 -5.78 -1.87 8.76
N THR A 101 -5.64 -1.89 7.43
CA THR A 101 -6.15 -2.99 6.60
C THR A 101 -5.28 -4.23 6.71
N GLY A 102 -5.93 -5.41 6.61
CA GLY A 102 -5.27 -6.71 6.61
C GLY A 102 -5.16 -7.29 5.19
N TRP A 103 -3.92 -7.60 4.74
CA TRP A 103 -3.64 -8.16 3.41
C TRP A 103 -3.00 -9.56 3.49
N HIS A 104 -3.29 -10.30 4.56
CA HIS A 104 -2.68 -11.60 4.78
C HIS A 104 -2.95 -12.55 3.59
N ARG A 105 -1.86 -13.04 2.98
CA ARG A 105 -1.92 -13.92 1.80
C ARG A 105 -2.70 -13.36 0.60
N ALA A 106 -2.98 -12.08 0.56
CA ALA A 106 -3.60 -11.45 -0.60
C ALA A 106 -2.68 -11.54 -1.82
N LYS A 107 -3.28 -11.63 -3.01
CA LYS A 107 -2.56 -11.51 -4.28
C LYS A 107 -2.61 -10.05 -4.72
N LEU A 108 -1.46 -9.39 -4.66
CA LEU A 108 -1.26 -7.98 -4.97
C LEU A 108 -0.30 -7.79 -6.16
N SER A 109 -0.22 -8.79 -7.04
CA SER A 109 0.67 -8.69 -8.21
C SER A 109 0.24 -7.53 -9.10
N ALA A 110 1.19 -6.64 -9.43
CA ALA A 110 0.97 -5.43 -10.22
C ALA A 110 -0.13 -4.48 -9.66
N THR A 111 -0.51 -4.63 -8.38
CA THR A 111 -1.40 -3.69 -7.69
C THR A 111 -0.68 -2.35 -7.53
N LEU A 112 -1.39 -1.24 -7.78
CA LEU A 112 -0.85 0.11 -7.67
C LEU A 112 -1.61 0.90 -6.61
N PHE A 113 -0.86 1.49 -5.69
CA PHE A 113 -1.34 2.39 -4.64
C PHE A 113 -0.77 3.80 -4.88
N THR A 114 -1.64 4.78 -5.12
CA THR A 114 -1.27 6.17 -5.38
C THR A 114 -2.02 7.10 -4.44
N GLU A 115 -1.30 7.98 -3.73
CA GLU A 115 -1.87 8.95 -2.77
C GLU A 115 -2.72 8.28 -1.67
N VAL A 116 -2.36 7.07 -1.25
CA VAL A 116 -3.13 6.32 -0.26
C VAL A 116 -2.57 6.44 1.16
N LYS A 117 -3.44 6.19 2.14
CA LYS A 117 -3.07 6.05 3.55
C LYS A 117 -3.12 4.57 3.91
N LEU A 118 -1.98 3.98 4.24
CA LEU A 118 -1.81 2.59 4.66
C LEU A 118 -1.20 2.51 6.07
N THR A 119 -1.42 3.54 6.89
CA THR A 119 -0.89 3.56 8.27
C THR A 119 -1.36 2.32 9.03
N GLY A 120 -0.42 1.58 9.61
CA GLY A 120 -0.70 0.35 10.34
C GLY A 120 -1.23 -0.82 9.50
N ALA A 121 -1.13 -0.79 8.17
CA ALA A 121 -1.55 -1.89 7.31
C ALA A 121 -0.61 -3.11 7.43
N HIS A 122 -1.14 -4.32 7.27
CA HIS A 122 -0.40 -5.56 7.46
C HIS A 122 -0.37 -6.40 6.17
N PHE A 123 0.84 -6.59 5.59
CA PHE A 123 1.04 -7.32 4.33
C PHE A 123 1.64 -8.72 4.51
N HIS A 124 1.44 -9.34 5.67
CA HIS A 124 2.05 -10.64 5.99
C HIS A 124 1.71 -11.72 4.95
N GLU A 125 2.74 -12.39 4.43
CA GLU A 125 2.64 -13.43 3.39
C GLU A 125 1.91 -13.01 2.09
N ALA A 126 1.71 -11.71 1.83
CA ALA A 126 1.10 -11.25 0.59
C ALA A 126 2.00 -11.52 -0.62
N GLN A 127 1.39 -11.81 -1.77
CA GLN A 127 2.09 -11.97 -3.05
C GLN A 127 2.19 -10.60 -3.74
N VAL A 128 3.38 -10.00 -3.70
CA VAL A 128 3.60 -8.58 -4.03
C VAL A 128 4.44 -8.37 -5.30
N LEU A 129 4.47 -9.31 -6.23
CA LEU A 129 5.27 -9.18 -7.45
C LEU A 129 4.80 -7.97 -8.27
N GLY A 130 5.68 -6.98 -8.45
CA GLY A 130 5.36 -5.77 -9.23
C GLY A 130 4.39 -4.81 -8.53
N ILE A 131 4.18 -4.95 -7.22
CA ILE A 131 3.43 -3.95 -6.44
C ILE A 131 4.10 -2.59 -6.55
N GLY A 132 3.30 -1.52 -6.66
CA GLY A 132 3.78 -0.14 -6.69
C GLY A 132 3.10 0.74 -5.64
N PHE A 133 3.90 1.65 -5.06
CA PHE A 133 3.43 2.68 -4.15
C PHE A 133 3.97 4.03 -4.62
N HIS A 134 3.12 5.06 -4.67
CA HIS A 134 3.49 6.43 -5.00
C HIS A 134 2.78 7.40 -4.07
N ASP A 135 3.45 8.43 -3.59
CA ASP A 135 2.85 9.50 -2.77
C ASP A 135 2.04 9.00 -1.57
N SER A 136 2.50 7.94 -0.90
CA SER A 136 1.67 7.18 0.03
C SER A 136 2.23 7.14 1.44
N LEU A 137 1.33 7.07 2.43
CA LEU A 137 1.66 6.98 3.85
C LEU A 137 1.63 5.51 4.29
N LEU A 138 2.78 4.97 4.65
CA LEU A 138 2.98 3.59 5.11
C LEU A 138 3.47 3.56 6.57
N SER A 139 3.22 4.64 7.32
CA SER A 139 3.69 4.77 8.69
C SER A 139 3.16 3.63 9.57
N GLY A 140 4.05 2.96 10.31
CA GLY A 140 3.70 1.83 11.17
C GLY A 140 3.21 0.58 10.42
N ALA A 141 3.31 0.52 9.09
CA ALA A 141 2.89 -0.66 8.32
C ALA A 141 3.86 -1.84 8.50
N ASP A 142 3.35 -3.07 8.44
CA ASP A 142 4.15 -4.30 8.39
C ASP A 142 4.40 -4.69 6.93
N LEU A 143 5.62 -4.42 6.45
CA LEU A 143 6.07 -4.65 5.08
C LEU A 143 7.21 -5.69 5.02
N ARG A 144 7.41 -6.45 6.08
CA ARG A 144 8.55 -7.37 6.23
C ARG A 144 8.77 -8.26 5.02
N GLY A 145 10.03 -8.31 4.58
CA GLY A 145 10.48 -9.16 3.48
C GLY A 145 10.08 -8.68 2.08
N MET A 146 9.44 -7.53 1.94
CA MET A 146 9.11 -6.98 0.62
C MET A 146 10.36 -6.58 -0.17
N SER A 147 10.25 -6.66 -1.50
CA SER A 147 11.30 -6.23 -2.41
C SER A 147 10.92 -4.94 -3.14
N PHE A 148 11.71 -3.91 -2.90
CA PHE A 148 11.70 -2.62 -3.59
C PHE A 148 12.95 -2.46 -4.48
N ARG A 149 13.59 -3.57 -4.80
CA ARG A 149 14.85 -3.58 -5.52
C ARG A 149 14.72 -2.91 -6.89
N LYS A 150 15.62 -1.94 -7.16
CA LYS A 150 15.67 -1.15 -8.41
C LYS A 150 14.41 -0.32 -8.67
N GLN A 151 13.58 -0.09 -7.67
CA GLN A 151 12.42 0.78 -7.80
C GLN A 151 12.79 2.23 -7.48
N THR A 152 12.06 3.16 -8.08
CA THR A 152 12.01 4.56 -7.64
C THR A 152 10.85 4.67 -6.65
N LEU A 153 11.16 5.16 -5.44
CA LEU A 153 10.22 5.27 -4.31
C LEU A 153 9.90 6.75 -4.09
N GLU A 154 8.78 7.19 -4.66
CA GLU A 154 8.41 8.59 -4.70
C GLU A 154 7.56 8.96 -3.48
N ARG A 155 8.11 9.82 -2.62
CA ARG A 155 7.45 10.44 -1.44
C ARG A 155 6.71 9.43 -0.55
N LEU A 156 7.35 8.29 -0.26
CA LEU A 156 6.80 7.27 0.62
C LEU A 156 7.20 7.54 2.07
N ASP A 157 6.20 7.61 2.95
CA ASP A 157 6.44 7.72 4.39
C ASP A 157 6.41 6.34 5.05
N PHE A 158 7.59 5.80 5.36
CA PHE A 158 7.78 4.55 6.09
C PHE A 158 8.10 4.79 7.58
N SER A 159 7.78 5.96 8.13
CA SER A 159 8.05 6.22 9.55
C SER A 159 7.43 5.15 10.44
N ASP A 160 8.17 4.67 11.45
CA ASP A 160 7.74 3.61 12.37
C ASP A 160 7.37 2.26 11.70
N ALA A 161 7.55 2.09 10.40
CA ALA A 161 7.19 0.86 9.69
C ALA A 161 8.13 -0.31 10.02
N ASP A 162 7.60 -1.53 9.98
CA ASP A 162 8.43 -2.74 10.04
C ASP A 162 8.89 -3.12 8.62
N LEU A 163 10.14 -2.77 8.32
CA LEU A 163 10.84 -3.05 7.07
C LEU A 163 11.85 -4.21 7.22
N GLY A 164 11.69 -5.02 8.25
CA GLY A 164 12.60 -6.13 8.53
C GLY A 164 12.77 -7.05 7.34
N GLY A 165 14.01 -7.24 6.88
CA GLY A 165 14.34 -8.11 5.75
C GLY A 165 13.95 -7.57 4.37
N CYS A 166 13.49 -6.32 4.25
CA CYS A 166 13.18 -5.70 2.95
C CYS A 166 14.43 -5.57 2.06
N ASP A 167 14.22 -5.69 0.75
CA ASP A 167 15.28 -5.54 -0.25
C ASP A 167 15.15 -4.20 -0.98
N PHE A 168 15.97 -3.21 -0.58
CA PHE A 168 16.05 -1.89 -1.22
C PHE A 168 17.30 -1.73 -2.10
N ARG A 169 17.94 -2.82 -2.49
CA ARG A 169 19.17 -2.73 -3.32
C ARG A 169 18.91 -2.00 -4.62
N ASP A 170 19.79 -1.08 -4.94
CA ASP A 170 19.71 -0.25 -6.14
C ASP A 170 18.40 0.58 -6.22
N ALA A 171 17.66 0.76 -5.12
CA ALA A 171 16.47 1.61 -5.09
C ALA A 171 16.86 3.08 -5.04
N VAL A 172 16.01 3.94 -5.63
CA VAL A 172 16.16 5.40 -5.58
C VAL A 172 15.01 5.98 -4.77
N PHE A 173 15.32 6.67 -3.68
CA PHE A 173 14.31 7.37 -2.89
C PHE A 173 14.21 8.83 -3.35
N GLU A 174 13.02 9.23 -3.77
CA GLU A 174 12.69 10.61 -4.13
C GLU A 174 11.82 11.25 -3.04
N GLY A 175 12.46 11.63 -1.94
CA GLY A 175 11.80 12.14 -0.73
C GLY A 175 11.26 11.01 0.16
N GLY A 176 10.29 11.34 1.01
CA GLY A 176 9.72 10.41 1.98
C GLY A 176 10.51 10.28 3.28
N SER A 177 10.23 9.25 4.07
CA SER A 177 10.80 9.06 5.40
C SER A 177 11.08 7.59 5.70
N LEU A 178 12.20 7.33 6.38
CA LEU A 178 12.54 6.07 7.05
C LEU A 178 12.67 6.29 8.57
N ARG A 179 12.13 7.41 9.09
CA ARG A 179 12.23 7.81 10.49
C ARG A 179 11.73 6.69 11.40
N ASP A 180 12.55 6.30 12.38
CA ASP A 180 12.23 5.30 13.41
C ASP A 180 11.76 3.93 12.87
N ALA A 181 11.93 3.65 11.56
CA ALA A 181 11.58 2.37 10.96
C ALA A 181 12.46 1.21 11.49
N ASN A 182 11.86 0.03 11.64
CA ASN A 182 12.62 -1.19 11.91
C ASN A 182 13.29 -1.70 10.63
N LEU A 183 14.61 -1.53 10.53
CA LEU A 183 15.41 -1.92 9.37
C LEU A 183 16.21 -3.22 9.57
N LYS A 184 15.85 -4.04 10.56
CA LYS A 184 16.57 -5.27 10.87
C LYS A 184 16.65 -6.18 9.65
N ASN A 185 17.88 -6.51 9.21
CA ASN A 185 18.18 -7.33 8.02
C ASN A 185 17.69 -6.74 6.68
N ALA A 186 17.26 -5.48 6.64
CA ALA A 186 16.99 -4.77 5.38
C ALA A 186 18.31 -4.56 4.61
N ARG A 187 18.24 -4.51 3.29
CA ARG A 187 19.40 -4.40 2.40
C ARG A 187 19.31 -3.14 1.56
N PHE A 188 20.34 -2.29 1.68
CA PHE A 188 20.41 -0.98 0.97
C PHE A 188 21.65 -0.88 0.05
N ASP A 189 22.28 -1.99 -0.32
CA ASP A 189 23.46 -1.96 -1.20
C ASP A 189 23.12 -1.20 -2.51
N GLY A 190 23.80 -0.12 -2.79
CA GLY A 190 23.59 0.73 -3.98
C GLY A 190 22.34 1.61 -3.94
N ALA A 191 21.58 1.61 -2.84
CA ALA A 191 20.40 2.47 -2.72
C ALA A 191 20.80 3.96 -2.61
N ASP A 192 20.06 4.83 -3.28
CA ASP A 192 20.19 6.30 -3.18
C ASP A 192 19.19 6.85 -2.15
N LEU A 193 19.72 7.25 -0.98
CA LEU A 193 18.95 7.75 0.16
C LEU A 193 19.08 9.26 0.36
N ARG A 194 19.71 10.00 -0.59
CA ARG A 194 20.09 11.39 -0.40
C ARG A 194 18.93 12.35 -0.08
N SER A 195 17.72 12.01 -0.50
CA SER A 195 16.54 12.86 -0.33
C SER A 195 15.55 12.38 0.73
N VAL A 196 15.81 11.23 1.39
CA VAL A 196 14.90 10.64 2.40
C VAL A 196 15.22 11.13 3.81
N ASP A 197 14.19 11.31 4.65
CA ASP A 197 14.37 11.60 6.07
C ASP A 197 14.84 10.32 6.81
N LEU A 198 16.07 10.37 7.35
CA LEU A 198 16.70 9.30 8.12
C LEU A 198 16.62 9.54 9.64
N GLY A 199 15.68 10.37 10.13
CA GLY A 199 15.56 10.68 11.55
C GLY A 199 15.42 9.43 12.43
N GLY A 200 15.93 9.52 13.68
CA GLY A 200 15.89 8.41 14.64
C GLY A 200 16.94 7.31 14.40
N LEU A 201 17.70 7.36 13.31
CA LEU A 201 18.78 6.42 13.05
C LEU A 201 20.00 6.74 13.93
N ARG A 202 20.47 5.74 14.66
CA ARG A 202 21.72 5.82 15.41
C ARG A 202 22.89 5.39 14.53
N ILE A 203 24.04 6.03 14.68
CA ILE A 203 25.24 5.74 13.89
C ILE A 203 25.64 4.25 13.95
N ALA A 204 25.38 3.57 15.06
CA ALA A 204 25.61 2.13 15.20
C ALA A 204 24.77 1.30 14.20
N HIS A 205 23.59 1.78 13.83
CA HIS A 205 22.72 1.12 12.88
C HIS A 205 23.13 1.40 11.44
N VAL A 206 23.70 2.58 11.15
CA VAL A 206 24.13 2.98 9.80
C VAL A 206 25.15 1.99 9.22
N ALA A 207 26.18 1.65 10.01
CA ALA A 207 27.20 0.70 9.57
C ALA A 207 26.65 -0.70 9.30
N GLN A 208 25.59 -1.07 9.99
CA GLN A 208 24.97 -2.40 9.88
C GLN A 208 24.00 -2.50 8.70
N PHE A 209 23.16 -1.47 8.46
CA PHE A 209 22.05 -1.54 7.51
C PHE A 209 22.36 -0.86 6.17
N PHE A 210 23.15 0.23 6.16
CA PHE A 210 23.37 1.07 4.97
C PHE A 210 24.71 0.83 4.27
N LYS A 211 25.30 -0.36 4.42
CA LYS A 211 26.52 -0.69 3.70
C LYS A 211 26.32 -0.54 2.18
N GLY A 212 27.10 0.35 1.56
CA GLY A 212 27.04 0.61 0.12
C GLY A 212 25.89 1.53 -0.32
N ALA A 213 25.07 2.03 0.59
CA ALA A 213 24.07 3.08 0.29
C ALA A 213 24.73 4.44 0.08
N ILE A 214 24.05 5.31 -0.66
CA ILE A 214 24.45 6.69 -0.95
C ILE A 214 23.61 7.63 -0.09
N ILE A 215 24.27 8.48 0.72
CA ILE A 215 23.63 9.51 1.55
C ILE A 215 24.19 10.90 1.20
N SER A 216 23.47 11.96 1.59
CA SER A 216 23.92 13.33 1.39
C SER A 216 24.98 13.75 2.44
N SER A 217 25.71 14.84 2.16
CA SER A 217 26.66 15.42 3.11
C SER A 217 25.94 15.87 4.39
N ASP A 218 24.73 16.42 4.29
CA ASP A 218 23.96 16.89 5.44
C ASP A 218 23.49 15.73 6.32
N GLN A 219 23.04 14.63 5.71
CA GLN A 219 22.73 13.40 6.44
C GLN A 219 23.96 12.83 7.15
N ALA A 220 25.12 12.82 6.48
CA ALA A 220 26.37 12.36 7.08
C ALA A 220 26.77 13.26 8.28
N ALA A 221 26.65 14.59 8.13
CA ALA A 221 26.93 15.53 9.20
C ALA A 221 26.01 15.31 10.42
N THR A 222 24.73 15.09 10.18
CA THR A 222 23.74 14.78 11.24
C THR A 222 24.12 13.50 11.99
N LEU A 223 24.44 12.44 11.28
CA LEU A 223 24.84 11.15 11.87
C LEU A 223 26.13 11.27 12.70
N VAL A 224 27.13 12.01 12.21
CA VAL A 224 28.40 12.22 12.91
C VAL A 224 28.23 13.12 14.16
N SER A 225 27.26 14.04 14.13
CA SER A 225 26.96 14.91 15.27
C SER A 225 26.46 14.14 16.50
N GLU A 226 25.82 12.99 16.31
CA GLU A 226 25.39 12.10 17.41
C GLU A 226 26.58 11.55 18.23
N LEU A 227 27.78 11.52 17.66
CA LEU A 227 29.05 11.18 18.35
C LEU A 227 29.63 12.35 19.12
N GLY A 228 28.97 13.50 19.16
CA GLY A 228 29.51 14.73 19.76
C GLY A 228 30.54 15.44 18.88
N ILE A 229 30.71 15.03 17.62
CA ILE A 229 31.64 15.63 16.67
C ILE A 229 30.94 16.79 15.94
N ARG A 230 31.61 17.96 15.87
CA ARG A 230 31.11 19.09 15.09
C ARG A 230 31.64 19.02 13.67
N VAL A 231 30.76 19.05 12.71
CA VAL A 231 31.07 19.18 11.28
C VAL A 231 30.93 20.66 10.93
N MET A 232 31.98 21.26 10.35
CA MET A 232 32.02 22.66 9.96
C MET A 232 32.10 22.80 8.44
#